data_5801f1f7c87d9cb88b609d872ccd3b8d
#
_entry.id   5801f1f7c87d9cb88b609d872ccd3b8d
#
_cell.length_a   1.000
_cell.length_b   1.000
_cell.length_c   1.000
_cell.angle_alpha   90.00
_cell.angle_beta   90.00
_cell.angle_gamma   90.00
#
_symmetry.space_group_name_H-M   'P 1'
#
loop_
_entity.id
_entity.type
_entity.pdbx_description
1 polymer ?
#
loop_
_entity_poly.entity_id
_entity_poly.type
_entity_poly.pdbx_seq_one_letter_code
_entity_poly.pdbx_strand_id
1 'polypeptide(L)'
;MRLIIVSGRSGSGKSTALDVLEDNGFYCIDNLPAGLLPQLAENALINTDLQQPKVAVSIDARNLPSHLTRFPELLEEARARHIQCDVLYLDADEDMLLKRFSETRRRHPLTNANRSLAEAIRVESELLGPIADLADLKIDTTSLNLYQLRDSIKLRLLNQPEPGTAFLVESFGFKRGMPVDADLVFDVRCLPNPYWKPELREHSGLDQPVIDYLAAQPDVEEMFNDISSYLLKWLPRFAASNRAYVTIAIGCTGGHHRSVYITERLGQLLQQSLKNVQVRHRDL
;
A
#
# COMPACT_ATOMS: atom_id res chain seq x y z
N MET A 1 16.84 -13.85 7.50
CA MET A 1 15.78 -13.32 8.38
C MET A 1 14.97 -12.30 7.61
N ARG A 2 13.64 -12.34 7.74
CA ARG A 2 12.75 -11.28 7.24
C ARG A 2 12.08 -10.56 8.41
N LEU A 3 12.27 -9.25 8.50
CA LEU A 3 11.67 -8.38 9.51
C LEU A 3 10.67 -7.44 8.83
N ILE A 4 9.42 -7.44 9.30
CA ILE A 4 8.40 -6.49 8.83
C ILE A 4 8.07 -5.53 9.97
N ILE A 5 8.25 -4.25 9.71
CA ILE A 5 7.86 -3.18 10.63
C ILE A 5 6.51 -2.64 10.18
N VAL A 6 5.49 -2.80 11.01
CA VAL A 6 4.12 -2.30 10.76
C VAL A 6 3.94 -1.01 11.53
N SER A 7 3.69 0.09 10.84
CA SER A 7 3.36 1.36 11.47
C SER A 7 2.14 2.01 10.82
N GLY A 8 1.71 3.14 11.36
CA GLY A 8 0.55 3.87 10.86
C GLY A 8 -0.29 4.45 11.98
N ARG A 9 -1.19 5.37 11.62
CA ARG A 9 -2.06 6.04 12.58
C ARG A 9 -2.98 5.06 13.32
N SER A 10 -3.37 5.42 14.52
CA SER A 10 -4.30 4.65 15.34
C SER A 10 -5.66 4.53 14.63
N GLY A 11 -6.18 3.31 14.53
CA GLY A 11 -7.40 3.02 13.75
C GLY A 11 -7.16 2.71 12.26
N SER A 12 -5.92 2.76 11.75
CA SER A 12 -5.60 2.44 10.36
C SER A 12 -5.56 0.94 10.03
N GLY A 13 -5.63 0.04 11.02
CA GLY A 13 -5.67 -1.41 10.80
C GLY A 13 -4.40 -2.18 11.15
N LYS A 14 -3.47 -1.60 11.92
CA LYS A 14 -2.21 -2.27 12.33
C LYS A 14 -2.41 -3.63 12.99
N SER A 15 -3.38 -3.76 13.90
CA SER A 15 -3.66 -5.05 14.55
C SER A 15 -4.08 -6.11 13.54
N THR A 16 -4.94 -5.75 12.57
CA THR A 16 -5.33 -6.66 11.47
C THR A 16 -4.12 -7.09 10.64
N ALA A 17 -3.16 -6.17 10.42
CA ALA A 17 -1.94 -6.51 9.71
C ALA A 17 -1.07 -7.50 10.49
N LEU A 18 -0.90 -7.30 11.79
CA LEU A 18 -0.18 -8.25 12.64
C LEU A 18 -0.87 -9.63 12.67
N ASP A 19 -2.21 -9.68 12.80
CA ASP A 19 -2.97 -10.93 12.75
C ASP A 19 -2.72 -11.70 11.44
N VAL A 20 -2.72 -10.99 10.28
CA VAL A 20 -2.42 -11.59 8.97
C VAL A 20 -0.99 -12.14 8.92
N LEU A 21 -0.02 -11.42 9.46
CA LEU A 21 1.37 -11.84 9.50
C LEU A 21 1.56 -13.06 10.40
N GLU A 22 0.91 -13.09 11.56
CA GLU A 22 0.92 -14.22 12.48
C GLU A 22 0.32 -15.48 11.85
N ASP A 23 -0.85 -15.36 11.17
CA ASP A 23 -1.47 -16.43 10.39
C ASP A 23 -0.56 -16.99 9.28
N ASN A 24 0.45 -16.22 8.85
CA ASN A 24 1.45 -16.61 7.83
C ASN A 24 2.84 -16.94 8.41
N GLY A 25 2.88 -17.24 9.70
CA GLY A 25 4.06 -17.79 10.37
C GLY A 25 5.10 -16.76 10.79
N PHE A 26 4.72 -15.48 10.94
CA PHE A 26 5.57 -14.48 11.56
C PHE A 26 5.42 -14.52 13.08
N TYR A 27 6.53 -14.36 13.78
CA TYR A 27 6.52 -14.03 15.20
C TYR A 27 6.20 -12.54 15.36
N CYS A 28 5.02 -12.22 15.92
CA CYS A 28 4.51 -10.86 15.98
C CYS A 28 4.73 -10.22 17.34
N ILE A 29 5.23 -8.98 17.36
CA ILE A 29 5.40 -8.17 18.58
C ILE A 29 4.62 -6.87 18.40
N ASP A 30 3.56 -6.67 19.18
CA ASP A 30 2.82 -5.40 19.18
C ASP A 30 3.52 -4.35 20.02
N ASN A 31 3.56 -3.12 19.50
CA ASN A 31 4.11 -1.94 20.16
C ASN A 31 5.56 -2.11 20.66
N LEU A 32 6.45 -2.56 19.80
CA LEU A 32 7.87 -2.59 20.12
C LEU A 32 8.40 -1.17 20.37
N PRO A 33 9.11 -0.91 21.48
CA PRO A 33 9.86 0.34 21.61
C PRO A 33 10.90 0.46 20.49
N ALA A 34 10.80 1.52 19.68
CA ALA A 34 11.63 1.66 18.47
C ALA A 34 13.14 1.58 18.76
N GLY A 35 13.57 2.05 19.93
CA GLY A 35 14.96 1.93 20.39
C GLY A 35 15.48 0.50 20.56
N LEU A 36 14.58 -0.51 20.61
CA LEU A 36 14.96 -1.93 20.73
C LEU A 36 15.07 -2.62 19.34
N LEU A 37 14.76 -1.92 18.26
CA LEU A 37 14.80 -2.49 16.91
C LEU A 37 16.17 -3.08 16.53
N PRO A 38 17.32 -2.41 16.77
CA PRO A 38 18.63 -2.99 16.48
C PRO A 38 18.95 -4.23 17.30
N GLN A 39 18.57 -4.27 18.59
CA GLN A 39 18.79 -5.43 19.45
C GLN A 39 17.91 -6.62 19.06
N LEU A 40 16.65 -6.37 18.65
CA LEU A 40 15.78 -7.42 18.13
C LEU A 40 16.38 -8.03 16.86
N ALA A 41 16.88 -7.19 15.95
CA ALA A 41 17.55 -7.63 14.74
C ALA A 41 18.76 -8.52 15.05
N GLU A 42 19.57 -8.16 16.02
CA GLU A 42 20.74 -8.94 16.46
C GLU A 42 20.34 -10.29 17.09
N ASN A 43 19.41 -10.28 18.04
CA ASN A 43 18.97 -11.49 18.74
C ASN A 43 18.30 -12.51 17.83
N ALA A 44 17.57 -12.04 16.82
CA ALA A 44 16.90 -12.92 15.87
C ALA A 44 17.87 -13.60 14.89
N LEU A 45 19.11 -13.11 14.75
CA LEU A 45 20.20 -13.76 14.00
C LEU A 45 20.91 -14.84 14.83
N ILE A 46 20.93 -14.70 16.14
CA ILE A 46 21.64 -15.62 17.05
C ILE A 46 20.83 -16.91 17.29
N ASN A 47 19.50 -16.83 17.30
CA ASN A 47 18.62 -18.00 17.50
C ASN A 47 18.42 -18.78 16.21
N THR A 48 19.41 -19.57 15.83
CA THR A 48 19.49 -20.30 14.54
C THR A 48 18.65 -21.57 14.43
N ASP A 49 17.81 -21.89 15.41
CA ASP A 49 16.95 -23.10 15.35
C ASP A 49 15.80 -22.99 14.32
N LEU A 50 15.54 -21.82 13.76
CA LEU A 50 14.55 -21.59 12.71
C LEU A 50 15.25 -21.31 11.38
N GLN A 51 15.03 -22.16 10.39
CA GLN A 51 15.39 -21.84 9.00
C GLN A 51 14.68 -20.55 8.57
N GLN A 52 15.40 -19.42 8.56
CA GLN A 52 14.93 -18.08 8.21
C GLN A 52 13.77 -17.54 9.12
N PRO A 53 14.10 -17.03 10.31
CA PRO A 53 13.08 -16.47 11.20
C PRO A 53 12.33 -15.30 10.52
N LYS A 54 11.00 -15.37 10.57
CA LYS A 54 10.09 -14.32 10.11
C LYS A 54 9.58 -13.57 11.35
N VAL A 55 9.86 -12.29 11.45
CA VAL A 55 9.46 -11.45 12.58
C VAL A 55 8.67 -10.26 12.07
N ALA A 56 7.58 -9.92 12.73
CA ALA A 56 6.83 -8.69 12.49
C ALA A 56 6.69 -7.89 13.78
N VAL A 57 6.90 -6.58 13.69
CA VAL A 57 6.77 -5.70 14.85
C VAL A 57 5.88 -4.53 14.53
N SER A 58 5.04 -4.08 15.46
CA SER A 58 4.40 -2.78 15.31
C SER A 58 5.17 -1.70 16.07
N ILE A 59 5.25 -0.50 15.46
CA ILE A 59 5.78 0.72 16.07
C ILE A 59 4.74 1.81 15.84
N ASP A 60 4.25 2.42 16.93
CA ASP A 60 3.20 3.43 16.87
C ASP A 60 3.46 4.63 17.80
N ALA A 61 2.54 5.57 17.85
CA ALA A 61 2.67 6.81 18.60
C ALA A 61 2.70 6.66 20.13
N ARG A 62 2.55 5.43 20.66
CA ARG A 62 2.78 5.13 22.09
C ARG A 62 4.28 5.12 22.43
N ASN A 63 5.13 5.06 21.42
CA ASN A 63 6.58 5.15 21.55
C ASN A 63 7.02 6.54 22.00
N LEU A 64 8.21 6.62 22.60
CA LEU A 64 8.81 7.90 22.98
C LEU A 64 9.08 8.76 21.73
N PRO A 65 8.67 10.04 21.69
CA PRO A 65 8.88 10.91 20.53
C PRO A 65 10.34 10.96 20.06
N SER A 66 11.29 10.94 20.98
CA SER A 66 12.73 10.91 20.67
C SER A 66 13.15 9.65 19.90
N HIS A 67 12.51 8.51 20.15
CA HIS A 67 12.79 7.27 19.42
C HIS A 67 12.15 7.30 18.03
N LEU A 68 10.96 7.90 17.89
CA LEU A 68 10.30 8.05 16.58
C LEU A 68 11.07 9.00 15.67
N THR A 69 11.59 10.10 16.21
CA THR A 69 12.46 11.04 15.46
C THR A 69 13.74 10.36 14.97
N ARG A 70 14.32 9.45 15.77
CA ARG A 70 15.52 8.70 15.42
C ARG A 70 15.26 7.40 14.66
N PHE A 71 14.01 7.15 14.27
CA PHE A 71 13.68 5.94 13.53
C PHE A 71 14.50 5.70 12.25
N PRO A 72 14.85 6.74 11.45
CA PRO A 72 15.75 6.55 10.31
C PRO A 72 17.08 5.89 10.68
N GLU A 73 17.73 6.37 11.74
CA GLU A 73 19.02 5.84 12.23
C GLU A 73 18.86 4.38 12.70
N LEU A 74 17.81 4.11 13.48
CA LEU A 74 17.52 2.78 14.02
C LEU A 74 17.20 1.75 12.93
N LEU A 75 16.53 2.19 11.86
CA LEU A 75 16.23 1.36 10.70
C LEU A 75 17.51 1.01 9.92
N GLU A 76 18.38 1.99 9.69
CA GLU A 76 19.67 1.77 9.03
C GLU A 76 20.58 0.85 9.85
N GLU A 77 20.62 1.00 11.18
CA GLU A 77 21.35 0.08 12.07
C GLU A 77 20.83 -1.36 11.97
N ALA A 78 19.51 -1.55 11.83
CA ALA A 78 18.89 -2.87 11.64
C ALA A 78 19.23 -3.43 10.24
N ARG A 79 19.14 -2.63 9.19
CA ARG A 79 19.45 -3.01 7.79
C ARG A 79 20.93 -3.38 7.60
N ALA A 80 21.84 -2.68 8.28
CA ALA A 80 23.28 -2.96 8.24
C ALA A 80 23.67 -4.38 8.69
N ARG A 81 22.78 -5.07 9.38
CA ARG A 81 22.96 -6.47 9.83
C ARG A 81 22.56 -7.51 8.77
N HIS A 82 22.41 -7.12 7.50
CA HIS A 82 22.03 -7.99 6.37
C HIS A 82 20.67 -8.69 6.57
N ILE A 83 19.72 -8.00 7.20
CA ILE A 83 18.35 -8.44 7.40
C ILE A 83 17.48 -7.80 6.33
N GLN A 84 16.63 -8.61 5.67
CA GLN A 84 15.58 -8.05 4.85
C GLN A 84 14.56 -7.37 5.76
N CYS A 85 14.51 -6.04 5.72
CA CYS A 85 13.66 -5.23 6.57
C CYS A 85 12.71 -4.39 5.72
N ASP A 86 11.42 -4.73 5.76
CA ASP A 86 10.34 -4.06 5.04
C ASP A 86 9.52 -3.20 6.01
N VAL A 87 9.24 -1.95 5.69
CA VAL A 87 8.40 -1.04 6.47
C VAL A 87 7.04 -0.89 5.80
N LEU A 88 6.00 -1.42 6.44
CA LEU A 88 4.60 -1.25 6.06
C LEU A 88 3.98 -0.10 6.85
N TYR A 89 3.48 0.92 6.15
CA TYR A 89 2.73 2.03 6.75
C TYR A 89 1.26 1.97 6.34
N LEU A 90 0.37 1.93 7.34
CA LEU A 90 -1.08 1.94 7.14
C LEU A 90 -1.65 3.30 7.47
N ASP A 91 -2.46 3.83 6.59
CA ASP A 91 -3.12 5.13 6.82
C ASP A 91 -4.60 5.10 6.44
N ALA A 92 -5.32 6.13 6.81
CA ALA A 92 -6.68 6.40 6.36
C ALA A 92 -6.98 7.91 6.52
N ASP A 93 -7.97 8.41 5.80
CA ASP A 93 -8.43 9.79 5.96
C ASP A 93 -8.84 10.10 7.38
N GLU A 94 -8.66 11.38 7.81
CA GLU A 94 -8.98 11.84 9.17
C GLU A 94 -10.45 11.56 9.53
N ASP A 95 -11.37 11.79 8.62
CA ASP A 95 -12.81 11.54 8.82
C ASP A 95 -13.10 10.05 9.06
N MET A 96 -12.41 9.17 8.31
CA MET A 96 -12.54 7.73 8.50
C MET A 96 -11.95 7.28 9.84
N LEU A 97 -10.82 7.82 10.26
CA LEU A 97 -10.25 7.53 11.57
C LEU A 97 -11.16 7.98 12.70
N LEU A 98 -11.71 9.21 12.63
CA LEU A 98 -12.71 9.73 13.59
C LEU A 98 -13.92 8.80 13.68
N LYS A 99 -14.46 8.36 12.54
CA LYS A 99 -15.56 7.41 12.47
C LYS A 99 -15.22 6.08 13.15
N ARG A 100 -14.07 5.47 12.85
CA ARG A 100 -13.63 4.22 13.44
C ARG A 100 -13.46 4.31 14.96
N PHE A 101 -12.95 5.43 15.47
CA PHE A 101 -12.86 5.69 16.90
C PHE A 101 -14.22 5.79 17.57
N SER A 102 -15.18 6.47 16.92
CA SER A 102 -16.56 6.58 17.44
C SER A 102 -17.27 5.23 17.51
N GLU A 103 -17.06 4.35 16.51
CA GLU A 103 -17.65 3.02 16.45
C GLU A 103 -17.04 2.07 17.50
N THR A 104 -15.71 2.10 17.66
CA THR A 104 -15.00 1.19 18.57
C THR A 104 -15.02 1.65 20.02
N ARG A 105 -15.40 2.90 20.30
CA ARG A 105 -15.39 3.53 21.64
C ARG A 105 -14.03 3.40 22.36
N ARG A 106 -12.95 3.22 21.63
CA ARG A 106 -11.60 3.19 22.17
C ARG A 106 -11.07 4.60 22.37
N ARG A 107 -10.27 4.78 23.42
CA ARG A 107 -9.57 6.04 23.62
C ARG A 107 -8.31 6.10 22.76
N HIS A 108 -8.10 7.20 22.06
CA HIS A 108 -6.88 7.41 21.29
C HIS A 108 -5.67 7.58 22.25
N PRO A 109 -4.50 6.97 21.96
CA PRO A 109 -3.34 7.01 22.86
C PRO A 109 -2.88 8.41 23.25
N LEU A 110 -3.00 9.38 22.33
CA LEU A 110 -2.53 10.76 22.54
C LEU A 110 -3.62 11.71 23.06
N THR A 111 -4.86 11.24 23.31
CA THR A 111 -5.90 12.09 23.91
C THR A 111 -5.66 12.29 25.40
N ASN A 112 -5.88 13.51 25.90
CA ASN A 112 -5.84 13.88 27.31
C ASN A 112 -6.87 14.98 27.62
N ALA A 113 -6.84 15.55 28.82
CA ALA A 113 -7.78 16.60 29.22
C ALA A 113 -7.74 17.85 28.31
N ASN A 114 -6.61 18.11 27.64
CA ASN A 114 -6.35 19.30 26.84
C ASN A 114 -6.23 19.02 25.35
N ARG A 115 -6.47 17.77 24.90
CA ARG A 115 -6.32 17.37 23.49
C ARG A 115 -7.51 16.54 23.04
N SER A 116 -8.28 17.06 22.11
CA SER A 116 -9.39 16.38 21.47
C SER A 116 -8.93 15.20 20.60
N LEU A 117 -9.86 14.35 20.15
CA LEU A 117 -9.55 13.22 19.25
C LEU A 117 -8.98 13.71 17.92
N ALA A 118 -9.57 14.74 17.30
CA ALA A 118 -9.07 15.27 16.03
C ALA A 118 -7.64 15.84 16.15
N GLU A 119 -7.37 16.59 17.21
CA GLU A 119 -6.01 17.09 17.48
C GLU A 119 -5.03 15.96 17.75
N ALA A 120 -5.45 14.90 18.46
CA ALA A 120 -4.62 13.74 18.73
C ALA A 120 -4.23 12.99 17.45
N ILE A 121 -5.16 12.83 16.50
CA ILE A 121 -4.92 12.21 15.19
C ILE A 121 -3.92 13.04 14.36
N ARG A 122 -4.01 14.39 14.40
CA ARG A 122 -3.05 15.25 13.68
C ARG A 122 -1.65 15.17 14.28
N VAL A 123 -1.56 15.27 15.60
CA VAL A 123 -0.26 15.13 16.31
C VAL A 123 0.35 13.74 16.07
N GLU A 124 -0.48 12.70 16.01
CA GLU A 124 0.00 11.35 15.68
C GLU A 124 0.60 11.31 14.27
N SER A 125 -0.03 11.96 13.29
CA SER A 125 0.48 12.04 11.92
C SER A 125 1.86 12.69 11.86
N GLU A 126 2.08 13.77 12.60
CA GLU A 126 3.37 14.46 12.68
C GLU A 126 4.44 13.58 13.35
N LEU A 127 4.09 12.91 14.45
CA LEU A 127 5.01 12.02 15.17
C LEU A 127 5.46 10.82 14.35
N LEU A 128 4.56 10.27 13.52
CA LEU A 128 4.84 9.12 12.67
C LEU A 128 5.40 9.48 11.29
N GLY A 129 5.52 10.78 10.98
CA GLY A 129 6.09 11.27 9.72
C GLY A 129 7.41 10.60 9.33
N PRO A 130 8.43 10.55 10.22
CA PRO A 130 9.70 9.91 9.90
C PRO A 130 9.59 8.42 9.50
N ILE A 131 8.60 7.70 10.03
CA ILE A 131 8.33 6.30 9.63
C ILE A 131 7.58 6.25 8.30
N ALA A 132 6.58 7.14 8.13
CA ALA A 132 5.81 7.22 6.90
C ALA A 132 6.68 7.53 5.68
N ASP A 133 7.69 8.41 5.84
CA ASP A 133 8.61 8.81 4.77
C ASP A 133 9.54 7.66 4.34
N LEU A 134 9.85 6.73 5.25
CA LEU A 134 10.71 5.58 5.02
C LEU A 134 9.94 4.28 4.71
N ALA A 135 8.61 4.36 4.59
CA ALA A 135 7.81 3.19 4.30
C ALA A 135 8.10 2.63 2.90
N ASP A 136 8.47 1.34 2.85
CA ASP A 136 8.65 0.61 1.61
C ASP A 136 7.29 0.31 0.95
N LEU A 137 6.26 0.10 1.75
CA LEU A 137 4.88 -0.11 1.31
C LEU A 137 3.92 0.75 2.13
N LYS A 138 3.13 1.60 1.46
CA LYS A 138 1.98 2.31 2.05
C LYS A 138 0.69 1.65 1.60
N ILE A 139 -0.28 1.55 2.49
CA ILE A 139 -1.64 1.08 2.17
C ILE A 139 -2.63 2.08 2.73
N ASP A 140 -3.39 2.72 1.84
CA ASP A 140 -4.57 3.50 2.22
C ASP A 140 -5.73 2.55 2.57
N THR A 141 -6.20 2.64 3.80
CA THR A 141 -7.29 1.80 4.31
C THR A 141 -8.62 2.54 4.40
N THR A 142 -8.71 3.77 3.89
CA THR A 142 -9.91 4.63 3.98
C THR A 142 -11.17 3.91 3.48
N SER A 143 -11.08 3.31 2.30
CA SER A 143 -12.21 2.62 1.66
C SER A 143 -12.22 1.11 1.88
N LEU A 144 -11.23 0.54 2.59
CA LEU A 144 -11.11 -0.89 2.76
C LEU A 144 -11.92 -1.41 3.94
N ASN A 145 -12.63 -2.52 3.74
CA ASN A 145 -13.11 -3.35 4.83
C ASN A 145 -11.99 -4.29 5.34
N LEU A 146 -12.25 -5.01 6.44
CA LEU A 146 -11.25 -5.90 7.06
C LEU A 146 -10.76 -7.00 6.11
N TYR A 147 -11.64 -7.58 5.30
CA TYR A 147 -11.28 -8.64 4.35
C TYR A 147 -10.39 -8.11 3.24
N GLN A 148 -10.74 -6.95 2.67
CA GLN A 148 -9.96 -6.29 1.63
C GLN A 148 -8.58 -5.89 2.14
N LEU A 149 -8.47 -5.41 3.40
CA LEU A 149 -7.18 -5.13 4.02
C LEU A 149 -6.34 -6.40 4.17
N ARG A 150 -6.92 -7.51 4.68
CA ARG A 150 -6.24 -8.81 4.80
C ARG A 150 -5.72 -9.29 3.45
N ASP A 151 -6.54 -9.24 2.41
CA ASP A 151 -6.17 -9.65 1.06
C ASP A 151 -5.07 -8.75 0.48
N SER A 152 -5.16 -7.43 0.68
CA SER A 152 -4.14 -6.48 0.24
C SER A 152 -2.77 -6.76 0.87
N ILE A 153 -2.74 -7.06 2.17
CA ILE A 153 -1.49 -7.41 2.88
C ILE A 153 -0.92 -8.73 2.35
N LYS A 154 -1.76 -9.75 2.19
CA LYS A 154 -1.31 -11.03 1.63
C LYS A 154 -0.73 -10.84 0.22
N LEU A 155 -1.47 -10.15 -0.63
CA LEU A 155 -1.09 -9.95 -2.03
C LEU A 155 0.20 -9.13 -2.16
N ARG A 156 0.27 -7.98 -1.50
CA ARG A 156 1.36 -7.01 -1.69
C ARG A 156 2.61 -7.33 -0.87
N LEU A 157 2.47 -7.97 0.29
CA LEU A 157 3.57 -8.18 1.23
C LEU A 157 4.03 -9.64 1.31
N LEU A 158 3.14 -10.61 1.17
CA LEU A 158 3.44 -12.03 1.41
C LEU A 158 3.55 -12.86 0.13
N ASN A 159 2.70 -12.61 -0.86
CA ASN A 159 2.67 -13.37 -2.12
C ASN A 159 3.64 -12.82 -3.16
N GLN A 160 4.90 -12.56 -2.76
CA GLN A 160 5.96 -12.25 -3.71
C GLN A 160 6.66 -13.54 -4.10
N PRO A 161 6.44 -14.06 -5.31
CA PRO A 161 7.00 -15.35 -5.73
C PRO A 161 8.53 -15.33 -5.89
N GLU A 162 9.13 -14.15 -6.08
CA GLU A 162 10.58 -14.00 -6.26
C GLU A 162 11.13 -12.72 -5.58
N PRO A 163 12.43 -12.69 -5.22
CA PRO A 163 13.09 -11.46 -4.78
C PRO A 163 13.03 -10.40 -5.90
N GLY A 164 12.75 -9.16 -5.54
CA GLY A 164 12.70 -8.04 -6.47
C GLY A 164 11.56 -7.06 -6.18
N THR A 165 11.45 -6.02 -6.98
CA THR A 165 10.40 -5.02 -6.86
C THR A 165 9.02 -5.61 -7.20
N ALA A 166 8.06 -5.40 -6.32
CA ALA A 166 6.66 -5.72 -6.58
C ALA A 166 5.97 -4.51 -7.24
N PHE A 167 5.34 -4.75 -8.39
CA PHE A 167 4.59 -3.74 -9.13
C PHE A 167 3.09 -3.97 -8.96
N LEU A 168 2.36 -2.95 -8.55
CA LEU A 168 0.90 -2.95 -8.53
C LEU A 168 0.38 -2.01 -9.61
N VAL A 169 -0.44 -2.51 -10.54
CA VAL A 169 -1.21 -1.70 -11.48
C VAL A 169 -2.64 -1.64 -10.98
N GLU A 170 -3.10 -0.46 -10.57
CA GLU A 170 -4.40 -0.30 -9.90
C GLU A 170 -5.31 0.66 -10.68
N SER A 171 -6.56 0.24 -10.95
CA SER A 171 -7.57 1.16 -11.44
C SER A 171 -8.31 1.86 -10.30
N PHE A 172 -8.63 3.15 -10.49
CA PHE A 172 -9.38 3.93 -9.52
C PHE A 172 -10.33 4.97 -10.17
N GLY A 173 -11.27 5.47 -9.36
CA GLY A 173 -12.16 6.56 -9.72
C GLY A 173 -11.82 7.86 -9.00
N PHE A 174 -11.58 8.94 -9.74
CA PHE A 174 -11.32 10.26 -9.14
C PHE A 174 -12.45 10.75 -8.22
N LYS A 175 -13.68 10.28 -8.42
CA LYS A 175 -14.80 10.57 -7.50
C LYS A 175 -14.60 10.03 -6.09
N ARG A 176 -13.76 9.02 -5.92
CA ARG A 176 -13.46 8.37 -4.63
C ARG A 176 -12.07 8.74 -4.10
N GLY A 177 -11.48 9.80 -4.65
CA GLY A 177 -10.14 10.26 -4.31
C GLY A 177 -9.02 9.51 -5.03
N MET A 178 -7.87 10.14 -5.11
CA MET A 178 -6.63 9.54 -5.64
C MET A 178 -6.05 8.56 -4.61
N PRO A 179 -5.49 7.40 -5.03
CA PRO A 179 -4.74 6.56 -4.11
C PRO A 179 -3.53 7.31 -3.53
N VAL A 180 -3.43 7.37 -2.21
CA VAL A 180 -2.33 8.09 -1.52
C VAL A 180 -1.00 7.30 -1.57
N ASP A 181 -1.09 6.02 -1.90
CA ASP A 181 0.03 5.09 -2.04
C ASP A 181 0.52 4.92 -3.49
N ALA A 182 -0.02 5.72 -4.44
CA ALA A 182 0.40 5.66 -5.82
C ALA A 182 1.72 6.42 -6.05
N ASP A 183 2.71 5.73 -6.66
CA ASP A 183 3.97 6.35 -7.11
C ASP A 183 3.80 7.05 -8.47
N LEU A 184 2.95 6.49 -9.33
CA LEU A 184 2.63 7.03 -10.66
C LEU A 184 1.11 7.06 -10.83
N VAL A 185 0.60 8.19 -11.34
CA VAL A 185 -0.85 8.37 -11.60
C VAL A 185 -1.06 8.79 -13.03
N PHE A 186 -1.91 8.05 -13.76
CA PHE A 186 -2.30 8.37 -15.14
C PHE A 186 -3.80 8.66 -15.19
N ASP A 187 -4.14 9.82 -15.73
CA ASP A 187 -5.53 10.26 -15.91
C ASP A 187 -6.03 9.88 -17.31
N VAL A 188 -6.98 8.96 -17.38
CA VAL A 188 -7.60 8.51 -18.64
C VAL A 188 -9.02 9.07 -18.84
N ARG A 189 -9.38 10.18 -18.17
CA ARG A 189 -10.72 10.80 -18.28
C ARG A 189 -10.96 11.46 -19.65
N CYS A 190 -9.91 11.83 -20.36
CA CYS A 190 -10.00 12.40 -21.73
C CYS A 190 -10.52 11.38 -22.76
N LEU A 191 -10.41 10.07 -22.49
CA LEU A 191 -10.84 9.03 -23.42
C LEU A 191 -12.37 8.96 -23.57
N PRO A 192 -12.89 8.43 -24.70
CA PRO A 192 -14.32 8.20 -24.92
C PRO A 192 -14.96 7.44 -23.76
N ASN A 193 -16.11 7.93 -23.29
CA ASN A 193 -16.73 7.42 -22.08
C ASN A 193 -17.88 6.46 -22.36
N PRO A 194 -17.72 5.13 -22.06
CA PRO A 194 -18.78 4.13 -22.26
C PRO A 194 -20.09 4.45 -21.54
N TYR A 195 -20.02 5.18 -20.42
CA TYR A 195 -21.20 5.55 -19.61
C TYR A 195 -22.29 6.30 -20.41
N TRP A 196 -21.93 7.02 -21.48
CA TRP A 196 -22.88 7.76 -22.32
C TRP A 196 -23.70 6.86 -23.23
N LYS A 197 -23.31 5.57 -23.36
CA LYS A 197 -24.07 4.56 -24.06
C LYS A 197 -24.92 3.78 -23.05
N PRO A 198 -26.28 3.84 -23.13
CA PRO A 198 -27.13 3.17 -22.14
C PRO A 198 -26.84 1.68 -21.99
N GLU A 199 -26.53 1.00 -23.10
CA GLU A 199 -26.23 -0.44 -23.15
C GLU A 199 -24.92 -0.84 -22.48
N LEU A 200 -23.99 0.13 -22.28
CA LEU A 200 -22.69 -0.13 -21.67
C LEU A 200 -22.60 0.33 -20.21
N ARG A 201 -23.62 1.04 -19.73
CA ARG A 201 -23.57 1.75 -18.43
C ARG A 201 -23.40 0.81 -17.25
N GLU A 202 -24.08 -0.34 -17.27
CA GLU A 202 -24.06 -1.34 -16.20
C GLU A 202 -22.89 -2.34 -16.33
N HIS A 203 -22.16 -2.30 -17.45
CA HIS A 203 -20.99 -3.14 -17.68
C HIS A 203 -19.74 -2.46 -17.15
N SER A 204 -18.72 -3.26 -16.81
CA SER A 204 -17.41 -2.81 -16.38
C SER A 204 -16.37 -2.87 -17.53
N GLY A 205 -15.17 -2.36 -17.28
CA GLY A 205 -14.05 -2.50 -18.22
C GLY A 205 -13.52 -3.93 -18.40
N LEU A 206 -14.06 -4.90 -17.66
CA LEU A 206 -13.79 -6.34 -17.82
C LEU A 206 -14.79 -7.02 -18.75
N ASP A 207 -15.93 -6.38 -19.04
CA ASP A 207 -17.00 -6.97 -19.83
C ASP A 207 -16.78 -6.73 -21.32
N GLN A 208 -17.02 -7.76 -22.12
CA GLN A 208 -16.74 -7.76 -23.56
C GLN A 208 -17.35 -6.56 -24.32
N PRO A 209 -18.62 -6.13 -24.05
CA PRO A 209 -19.20 -4.99 -24.77
C PRO A 209 -18.42 -3.67 -24.54
N VAL A 210 -17.88 -3.47 -23.33
CA VAL A 210 -17.06 -2.29 -23.01
C VAL A 210 -15.66 -2.40 -23.62
N ILE A 211 -15.08 -3.62 -23.59
CA ILE A 211 -13.80 -3.92 -24.22
C ILE A 211 -13.88 -3.61 -25.73
N ASP A 212 -14.89 -4.13 -26.43
CA ASP A 212 -15.07 -3.93 -27.87
C ASP A 212 -15.26 -2.44 -28.22
N TYR A 213 -16.04 -1.73 -27.40
CA TYR A 213 -16.24 -0.29 -27.57
C TYR A 213 -14.95 0.51 -27.41
N LEU A 214 -14.17 0.25 -26.36
CA LEU A 214 -12.92 0.98 -26.09
C LEU A 214 -11.80 0.59 -27.06
N ALA A 215 -11.71 -0.67 -27.44
CA ALA A 215 -10.73 -1.16 -28.41
C ALA A 215 -10.92 -0.54 -29.80
N ALA A 216 -12.14 -0.16 -30.17
CA ALA A 216 -12.46 0.49 -31.43
C ALA A 216 -12.09 1.98 -31.45
N GLN A 217 -11.63 2.57 -30.35
CA GLN A 217 -11.30 4.01 -30.26
C GLN A 217 -9.80 4.25 -30.47
N PRO A 218 -9.38 5.01 -31.50
CA PRO A 218 -7.96 5.31 -31.75
C PRO A 218 -7.26 5.98 -30.56
N ASP A 219 -7.94 6.93 -29.88
CA ASP A 219 -7.39 7.67 -28.75
C ASP A 219 -7.07 6.73 -27.56
N VAL A 220 -7.84 5.64 -27.40
CA VAL A 220 -7.60 4.65 -26.34
C VAL A 220 -6.33 3.85 -26.62
N GLU A 221 -6.09 3.50 -27.89
CA GLU A 221 -4.89 2.78 -28.29
C GLU A 221 -3.66 3.68 -28.19
N GLU A 222 -3.76 4.96 -28.59
CA GLU A 222 -2.68 5.94 -28.46
C GLU A 222 -2.29 6.12 -26.98
N MET A 223 -3.26 6.37 -26.10
CA MET A 223 -3.04 6.52 -24.66
C MET A 223 -2.39 5.25 -24.05
N PHE A 224 -2.87 4.07 -24.43
CA PHE A 224 -2.27 2.81 -23.97
C PHE A 224 -0.81 2.70 -24.41
N ASN A 225 -0.49 3.04 -25.66
CA ASN A 225 0.87 2.95 -26.17
C ASN A 225 1.81 3.95 -25.49
N ASP A 226 1.36 5.16 -25.21
CA ASP A 226 2.15 6.16 -24.49
C ASP A 226 2.44 5.73 -23.06
N ILE A 227 1.42 5.30 -22.31
CA ILE A 227 1.58 4.82 -20.93
C ILE A 227 2.48 3.58 -20.90
N SER A 228 2.25 2.61 -21.79
CA SER A 228 3.04 1.37 -21.83
C SER A 228 4.50 1.64 -22.16
N SER A 229 4.78 2.51 -23.11
CA SER A 229 6.14 2.93 -23.50
C SER A 229 6.86 3.62 -22.34
N TYR A 230 6.15 4.49 -21.59
CA TYR A 230 6.68 5.12 -20.39
C TYR A 230 7.02 4.07 -19.34
N LEU A 231 6.07 3.18 -19.00
CA LEU A 231 6.23 2.18 -17.94
C LEU A 231 7.35 1.18 -18.27
N LEU A 232 7.39 0.62 -19.48
CA LEU A 232 8.44 -0.32 -19.89
C LEU A 232 9.84 0.30 -19.84
N LYS A 233 9.95 1.60 -20.08
CA LYS A 233 11.22 2.34 -20.01
C LYS A 233 11.65 2.63 -18.57
N TRP A 234 10.71 3.00 -17.69
CA TRP A 234 11.06 3.55 -16.37
C TRP A 234 10.94 2.55 -15.22
N LEU A 235 10.02 1.57 -15.25
CA LEU A 235 9.87 0.60 -14.15
C LEU A 235 11.15 -0.20 -13.87
N PRO A 236 11.94 -0.65 -14.89
CA PRO A 236 13.23 -1.29 -14.59
C PRO A 236 14.22 -0.38 -13.84
N ARG A 237 14.14 0.95 -14.07
CA ARG A 237 15.00 1.92 -13.37
C ARG A 237 14.54 2.15 -11.92
N PHE A 238 13.22 2.13 -11.66
CA PHE A 238 12.70 2.14 -10.29
C PHE A 238 13.13 0.86 -9.55
N ALA A 239 13.09 -0.30 -10.18
CA ALA A 239 13.59 -1.54 -9.61
C ALA A 239 15.09 -1.46 -9.29
N ALA A 240 15.90 -0.90 -10.21
CA ALA A 240 17.34 -0.72 -10.01
C ALA A 240 17.70 0.28 -8.90
N SER A 241 16.75 1.14 -8.47
CA SER A 241 16.93 2.04 -7.33
C SER A 241 16.55 1.42 -5.98
N ASN A 242 16.50 0.08 -5.89
CA ASN A 242 16.20 -0.70 -4.68
C ASN A 242 14.81 -0.42 -4.07
N ARG A 243 13.83 0.01 -4.87
CA ARG A 243 12.44 0.09 -4.41
C ARG A 243 11.86 -1.32 -4.26
N ALA A 244 11.32 -1.62 -3.09
CA ALA A 244 10.64 -2.89 -2.85
C ALA A 244 9.25 -2.94 -3.51
N TYR A 245 8.56 -1.80 -3.61
CA TYR A 245 7.20 -1.67 -4.15
C TYR A 245 7.07 -0.45 -5.05
N VAL A 246 6.28 -0.60 -6.14
CA VAL A 246 5.88 0.51 -7.02
C VAL A 246 4.41 0.36 -7.37
N THR A 247 3.62 1.40 -7.10
CA THR A 247 2.18 1.44 -7.39
C THR A 247 1.90 2.37 -8.56
N ILE A 248 1.27 1.83 -9.61
CA ILE A 248 0.84 2.54 -10.82
C ILE A 248 -0.67 2.64 -10.79
N ALA A 249 -1.21 3.85 -10.65
CA ALA A 249 -2.65 4.09 -10.56
C ALA A 249 -3.19 4.68 -11.88
N ILE A 250 -4.22 4.06 -12.44
CA ILE A 250 -4.92 4.48 -13.65
C ILE A 250 -6.30 5.00 -13.26
N GLY A 251 -6.58 6.28 -13.49
CA GLY A 251 -7.78 6.95 -13.00
C GLY A 251 -8.77 7.33 -14.10
N CYS A 252 -10.04 6.92 -13.96
CA CYS A 252 -11.15 7.52 -14.69
C CYS A 252 -12.17 8.15 -13.72
N THR A 253 -13.29 8.69 -14.20
CA THR A 253 -14.23 9.40 -13.32
C THR A 253 -14.80 8.51 -12.20
N GLY A 254 -15.29 7.32 -12.53
CA GLY A 254 -15.95 6.40 -11.59
C GLY A 254 -15.12 5.18 -11.21
N GLY A 255 -13.98 4.92 -11.87
CA GLY A 255 -13.18 3.73 -11.60
C GLY A 255 -13.73 2.43 -12.19
N HIS A 256 -14.73 2.48 -13.11
CA HIS A 256 -15.51 1.30 -13.52
C HIS A 256 -15.25 0.83 -14.96
N HIS A 257 -14.98 1.74 -15.91
CA HIS A 257 -14.86 1.40 -17.34
C HIS A 257 -13.43 1.59 -17.86
N ARG A 258 -13.07 2.85 -18.26
CA ARG A 258 -11.82 3.20 -18.94
C ARG A 258 -10.57 2.82 -18.17
N SER A 259 -10.54 3.16 -16.87
CA SER A 259 -9.40 2.84 -16.01
C SER A 259 -9.22 1.34 -15.86
N VAL A 260 -10.31 0.58 -15.67
CA VAL A 260 -10.29 -0.88 -15.55
C VAL A 260 -9.73 -1.51 -16.82
N TYR A 261 -10.26 -1.13 -17.99
CA TYR A 261 -9.81 -1.65 -19.30
C TYR A 261 -8.31 -1.39 -19.55
N ILE A 262 -7.85 -0.15 -19.33
CA ILE A 262 -6.42 0.20 -19.52
C ILE A 262 -5.54 -0.53 -18.51
N THR A 263 -5.97 -0.64 -17.24
CA THR A 263 -5.23 -1.35 -16.19
C THR A 263 -5.02 -2.82 -16.53
N GLU A 264 -6.06 -3.51 -17.02
CA GLU A 264 -5.96 -4.91 -17.45
C GLU A 264 -4.95 -5.08 -18.59
N ARG A 265 -5.04 -4.26 -19.62
CA ARG A 265 -4.10 -4.31 -20.74
C ARG A 265 -2.66 -4.04 -20.33
N LEU A 266 -2.44 -3.04 -19.46
CA LEU A 266 -1.11 -2.73 -18.93
C LEU A 266 -0.60 -3.87 -18.06
N GLY A 267 -1.44 -4.44 -17.21
CA GLY A 267 -1.08 -5.60 -16.39
C GLY A 267 -0.60 -6.77 -17.22
N GLN A 268 -1.36 -7.16 -18.24
CA GLN A 268 -1.00 -8.24 -19.17
C GLN A 268 0.32 -7.98 -19.90
N LEU A 269 0.54 -6.74 -20.38
CA LEU A 269 1.79 -6.37 -21.04
C LEU A 269 2.99 -6.41 -20.09
N LEU A 270 2.83 -5.83 -18.90
CA LEU A 270 3.92 -5.74 -17.93
C LEU A 270 4.29 -7.11 -17.37
N GLN A 271 3.34 -8.03 -17.17
CA GLN A 271 3.59 -9.41 -16.75
C GLN A 271 4.46 -10.21 -17.72
N GLN A 272 4.48 -9.83 -19.00
CA GLN A 272 5.37 -10.45 -20.00
C GLN A 272 6.83 -9.99 -19.86
N SER A 273 7.06 -8.79 -19.31
CA SER A 273 8.38 -8.14 -19.29
C SER A 273 8.98 -8.01 -17.88
N LEU A 274 8.15 -8.03 -16.85
CA LEU A 274 8.54 -7.82 -15.46
C LEU A 274 8.00 -8.95 -14.59
N LYS A 275 8.76 -9.25 -13.52
CA LYS A 275 8.31 -10.17 -12.47
C LYS A 275 7.48 -9.42 -11.41
N ASN A 276 6.70 -10.16 -10.62
CA ASN A 276 5.94 -9.63 -9.49
C ASN A 276 4.97 -8.48 -9.85
N VAL A 277 4.30 -8.57 -11.01
CA VAL A 277 3.26 -7.62 -11.43
C VAL A 277 1.89 -8.12 -10.99
N GLN A 278 1.19 -7.27 -10.24
CA GLN A 278 -0.16 -7.51 -9.73
C GLN A 278 -1.12 -6.49 -10.33
N VAL A 279 -2.36 -6.91 -10.56
CA VAL A 279 -3.46 -6.05 -11.04
C VAL A 279 -4.54 -6.00 -9.98
N ARG A 280 -5.09 -4.80 -9.76
CA ARG A 280 -6.19 -4.57 -8.81
C ARG A 280 -7.16 -3.51 -9.33
N HIS A 281 -8.43 -3.67 -9.01
CA HIS A 281 -9.46 -2.66 -9.27
C HIS A 281 -10.04 -2.18 -7.94
N ARG A 282 -9.65 -0.97 -7.53
CA ARG A 282 -10.00 -0.43 -6.21
C ARG A 282 -11.49 -0.16 -6.06
N ASP A 283 -12.11 0.29 -7.15
CA ASP A 283 -13.47 0.84 -7.13
C ASP A 283 -14.47 0.02 -7.97
N LEU A 284 -14.12 -1.21 -8.33
CA LEU A 284 -14.98 -2.14 -9.06
C LEU A 284 -15.81 -3.01 -8.12
#